data_37575acab0d5073d6ed88a4cf4110a42
#
_entry.id   37575acab0d5073d6ed88a4cf4110a42
#
_cell.length_a   1.000
_cell.length_b   1.000
_cell.length_c   1.000
_cell.angle_alpha   90.00
_cell.angle_beta   90.00
_cell.angle_gamma   90.00
#
_symmetry.space_group_name_H-M   'P 1'
#
loop_
_entity.id
_entity.type
_entity.pdbx_description
1 polymer ?
#
loop_
_entity_poly.entity_id
_entity_poly.type
_entity_poly.pdbx_seq_one_letter_code
_entity_poly.pdbx_strand_id
1 'polypeptide(L)'
;MKALPLALFFALSLYLLPNPTHSTRNPIRLPTAASATPVLDIEGNEVLPGETYFIRSWKWTHGGVRLISLDGATTLCPSDVIIGTGVDNGNPVVFTPAEPNAPVVLQSTFQNIKFDFPMVKLCVNNVSWEVEYDASSGQRFVRAGDVLSHQFKIGFGSSLNGGLNAYTITYCESGTENCYDVGTDYGHKNWPRLALSTDEPWNVWFQKAGDV
;
A
#
# COMPACT_ATOMS: atom_id res chain seq x y z
N MET A 1 47.49 38.00 64.41
CA MET A 1 47.56 38.39 63.00
C MET A 1 47.87 37.18 62.11
N LYS A 2 46.94 36.25 61.92
CA LYS A 2 47.12 35.04 61.11
C LYS A 2 45.84 34.60 60.35
N ALA A 3 44.85 35.48 60.16
CA ALA A 3 43.59 35.12 59.50
C ALA A 3 43.55 35.47 57.96
N LEU A 4 44.53 36.26 57.48
CA LEU A 4 44.51 36.73 56.08
C LEU A 4 44.77 35.66 55.02
N PRO A 5 45.67 34.65 55.21
CA PRO A 5 45.91 33.67 54.16
C PRO A 5 44.77 32.67 53.95
N LEU A 6 43.95 32.41 55.00
CA LEU A 6 42.83 31.47 54.87
C LEU A 6 41.67 31.99 54.03
N ALA A 7 41.40 33.30 54.15
CA ALA A 7 40.35 33.97 53.35
C ALA A 7 40.71 34.04 51.86
N LEU A 8 42.01 34.17 51.52
CA LEU A 8 42.44 34.19 50.14
C LEU A 8 42.34 32.81 49.45
N PHE A 9 42.56 31.71 50.21
CA PHE A 9 42.38 30.36 49.70
C PHE A 9 40.90 30.02 49.40
N PHE A 10 39.99 30.50 50.24
CA PHE A 10 38.55 30.28 49.98
C PHE A 10 38.06 31.13 48.80
N ALA A 11 38.57 32.31 48.60
CA ALA A 11 38.20 33.15 47.45
C ALA A 11 38.71 32.53 46.14
N LEU A 12 39.91 31.94 46.13
CA LEU A 12 40.47 31.33 44.91
C LEU A 12 39.76 30.01 44.55
N SER A 13 39.30 29.24 45.57
CA SER A 13 38.59 27.99 45.29
C SER A 13 37.21 28.19 44.67
N LEU A 14 36.55 29.32 44.92
CA LEU A 14 35.29 29.70 44.30
C LEU A 14 35.39 30.05 42.80
N TYR A 15 36.58 30.52 42.36
CA TYR A 15 36.80 30.82 40.94
C TYR A 15 37.18 29.60 40.09
N LEU A 16 37.50 28.45 40.75
CA LEU A 16 37.84 27.20 40.05
C LEU A 16 36.66 26.24 39.91
N LEU A 17 35.47 26.60 40.38
CA LEU A 17 34.28 25.83 40.08
C LEU A 17 33.96 25.96 38.60
N PRO A 18 33.89 24.85 37.85
CA PRO A 18 33.49 24.94 36.48
C PRO A 18 32.08 25.53 36.42
N ASN A 19 31.95 26.63 35.69
CA ASN A 19 30.65 27.19 35.37
C ASN A 19 29.76 26.05 34.84
N PRO A 20 28.52 25.89 35.35
CA PRO A 20 27.59 24.98 34.74
C PRO A 20 27.40 25.46 33.29
N THR A 21 28.12 24.84 32.37
CA THR A 21 27.81 24.99 30.96
C THR A 21 26.39 24.47 30.78
N HIS A 22 25.43 25.37 30.69
CA HIS A 22 24.11 25.02 30.17
C HIS A 22 24.31 24.46 28.76
N SER A 23 24.56 23.15 28.69
CA SER A 23 24.44 22.42 27.45
C SER A 23 22.98 22.55 27.06
N THR A 24 22.66 23.55 26.27
CA THR A 24 21.45 23.55 25.47
C THR A 24 21.61 22.41 24.49
N ARG A 25 21.39 21.19 24.96
CA ARG A 25 21.10 20.08 24.05
C ARG A 25 19.82 20.50 23.36
N ASN A 26 19.97 21.03 22.14
CA ASN A 26 18.85 21.06 21.24
C ASN A 26 18.28 19.62 21.26
N PRO A 27 17.00 19.44 21.62
CA PRO A 27 16.43 18.13 21.53
C PRO A 27 16.67 17.69 20.10
N ILE A 28 17.44 16.59 19.93
CA ILE A 28 17.52 15.90 18.65
C ILE A 28 16.06 15.58 18.36
N ARG A 29 15.43 16.36 17.49
CA ARG A 29 14.17 15.95 16.89
C ARG A 29 14.51 14.66 16.18
N LEU A 30 14.13 13.53 16.78
CA LEU A 30 13.99 12.33 16.01
C LEU A 30 13.24 12.74 14.74
N PRO A 31 13.69 12.30 13.54
CA PRO A 31 12.90 12.53 12.35
C PRO A 31 11.50 12.04 12.70
N THR A 32 10.55 12.96 12.69
CA THR A 32 9.14 12.60 12.82
C THR A 32 8.95 11.56 11.74
N ALA A 33 8.59 10.33 12.12
CA ALA A 33 8.29 9.30 11.15
C ALA A 33 7.41 9.99 10.11
N ALA A 34 7.87 10.04 8.86
CA ALA A 34 7.16 10.74 7.81
C ALA A 34 5.72 10.24 7.92
N SER A 35 4.78 11.11 8.28
CA SER A 35 3.40 10.71 8.47
C SER A 35 2.98 10.11 7.16
N ALA A 36 2.69 8.80 7.16
CA ALA A 36 2.32 8.10 5.95
C ALA A 36 1.10 8.82 5.36
N THR A 37 1.19 9.18 4.09
CA THR A 37 0.16 9.97 3.41
C THR A 37 -1.05 9.08 3.16
N PRO A 38 -2.30 9.54 3.41
CA PRO A 38 -3.49 8.81 3.04
C PRO A 38 -3.57 8.52 1.55
N VAL A 39 -4.16 7.39 1.21
CA VAL A 39 -4.62 7.11 -0.16
C VAL A 39 -5.94 7.84 -0.36
N LEU A 40 -6.09 8.52 -1.48
CA LEU A 40 -7.30 9.27 -1.82
C LEU A 40 -8.05 8.59 -2.97
N ASP A 41 -9.36 8.68 -2.95
CA ASP A 41 -10.22 8.31 -4.07
C ASP A 41 -10.26 9.42 -5.15
N ILE A 42 -11.03 9.21 -6.21
CA ILE A 42 -11.13 10.17 -7.32
C ILE A 42 -11.84 11.49 -6.92
N GLU A 43 -12.56 11.52 -5.81
CA GLU A 43 -13.22 12.69 -5.27
C GLU A 43 -12.34 13.45 -4.28
N GLY A 44 -11.16 12.89 -3.96
CA GLY A 44 -10.22 13.44 -3.01
C GLY A 44 -10.51 13.05 -1.55
N ASN A 45 -11.42 12.11 -1.31
CA ASN A 45 -11.69 11.58 0.02
C ASN A 45 -10.67 10.50 0.38
N GLU A 46 -10.39 10.35 1.67
CA GLU A 46 -9.53 9.28 2.16
C GLU A 46 -10.16 7.90 1.96
N VAL A 47 -9.37 6.95 1.45
CA VAL A 47 -9.80 5.55 1.33
C VAL A 47 -9.85 4.94 2.72
N LEU A 48 -11.02 4.42 3.10
CA LEU A 48 -11.29 3.89 4.44
C LEU A 48 -11.21 2.36 4.45
N PRO A 49 -10.58 1.77 5.48
CA PRO A 49 -10.59 0.32 5.68
C PRO A 49 -12.02 -0.22 5.83
N GLY A 50 -12.29 -1.36 5.19
CA GLY A 50 -13.61 -2.01 5.28
C GLY A 50 -14.69 -1.42 4.37
N GLU A 51 -14.47 -0.25 3.80
CA GLU A 51 -15.34 0.32 2.77
C GLU A 51 -15.01 -0.27 1.40
N THR A 52 -15.98 -0.24 0.52
CA THR A 52 -15.92 -0.88 -0.79
C THR A 52 -15.53 0.09 -1.89
N TYR A 53 -14.54 -0.27 -2.70
CA TYR A 53 -14.00 0.55 -3.79
C TYR A 53 -13.83 -0.24 -5.08
N PHE A 54 -13.90 0.44 -6.21
CA PHE A 54 -13.43 -0.07 -7.49
C PHE A 54 -11.98 0.37 -7.69
N ILE A 55 -11.11 -0.56 -8.13
CA ILE A 55 -9.77 -0.26 -8.61
C ILE A 55 -9.85 -0.13 -10.12
N ARG A 56 -9.64 1.06 -10.63
CA ARG A 56 -9.77 1.35 -12.06
C ARG A 56 -8.43 1.68 -12.68
N SER A 57 -8.23 1.23 -13.92
CA SER A 57 -7.08 1.60 -14.70
C SER A 57 -7.08 3.10 -14.99
N TRP A 58 -5.89 3.67 -14.88
CA TRP A 58 -5.63 5.01 -15.36
C TRP A 58 -5.82 5.21 -16.86
N LYS A 59 -5.55 4.18 -17.67
CA LYS A 59 -5.75 4.22 -19.13
C LYS A 59 -7.25 4.13 -19.42
N TRP A 60 -7.83 5.17 -19.97
CA TRP A 60 -9.26 5.28 -20.29
C TRP A 60 -9.83 4.14 -21.16
N THR A 61 -8.96 3.45 -21.88
CA THR A 61 -9.34 2.28 -22.72
C THR A 61 -9.51 1.00 -21.89
N HIS A 62 -9.05 0.99 -20.64
CA HIS A 62 -9.14 -0.13 -19.73
C HIS A 62 -10.15 0.17 -18.62
N GLY A 63 -10.89 -0.85 -18.24
CA GLY A 63 -11.86 -0.79 -17.14
C GLY A 63 -11.23 -1.02 -15.77
N GLY A 64 -12.06 -1.44 -14.84
CA GLY A 64 -11.65 -1.82 -13.49
C GLY A 64 -11.18 -3.27 -13.40
N VAL A 65 -10.67 -3.61 -12.22
CA VAL A 65 -10.23 -4.97 -11.89
C VAL A 65 -11.42 -5.92 -11.82
N ARG A 66 -11.26 -7.10 -12.41
CA ARG A 66 -12.29 -8.15 -12.38
C ARG A 66 -11.71 -9.49 -11.99
N LEU A 67 -12.55 -10.29 -11.36
CA LEU A 67 -12.30 -11.69 -11.08
C LEU A 67 -13.03 -12.54 -12.11
N ILE A 68 -12.30 -13.36 -12.86
CA ILE A 68 -12.86 -14.27 -13.86
C ILE A 68 -12.18 -15.66 -13.80
N SER A 69 -12.70 -16.62 -14.54
CA SER A 69 -12.03 -17.88 -14.83
C SER A 69 -11.58 -17.88 -16.27
N LEU A 70 -10.28 -17.99 -16.51
CA LEU A 70 -9.69 -18.05 -17.85
C LEU A 70 -9.67 -19.46 -18.42
N ASP A 71 -9.74 -20.49 -17.57
CA ASP A 71 -9.65 -21.89 -17.96
C ASP A 71 -10.93 -22.45 -18.61
N GLY A 72 -11.86 -21.55 -18.92
CA GLY A 72 -13.15 -21.92 -19.52
C GLY A 72 -14.14 -22.48 -18.53
N ALA A 73 -15.30 -22.91 -19.02
CA ALA A 73 -16.48 -23.27 -18.26
C ALA A 73 -16.35 -24.51 -17.32
N THR A 74 -15.17 -25.04 -17.13
CA THR A 74 -14.94 -26.22 -16.27
C THR A 74 -14.67 -25.88 -14.81
N THR A 75 -14.24 -24.66 -14.51
CA THR A 75 -14.03 -24.20 -13.14
C THR A 75 -15.17 -23.29 -12.73
N LEU A 76 -15.96 -23.73 -11.75
CA LEU A 76 -17.03 -22.91 -11.14
C LEU A 76 -16.49 -21.76 -10.32
N CYS A 77 -15.15 -21.68 -10.16
CA CYS A 77 -14.48 -20.80 -9.22
C CYS A 77 -13.52 -19.85 -9.96
N PRO A 78 -13.93 -18.60 -10.18
CA PRO A 78 -13.05 -17.62 -10.76
C PRO A 78 -11.87 -17.31 -9.82
N SER A 79 -10.67 -17.31 -10.35
CA SER A 79 -9.44 -17.01 -9.58
C SER A 79 -8.50 -16.06 -10.30
N ASP A 80 -8.73 -15.78 -11.58
CA ASP A 80 -7.85 -14.90 -12.36
C ASP A 80 -8.24 -13.45 -12.20
N VAL A 81 -7.27 -12.63 -11.82
CA VAL A 81 -7.47 -11.18 -11.68
C VAL A 81 -7.05 -10.50 -12.98
N ILE A 82 -8.01 -9.89 -13.63
CA ILE A 82 -7.82 -9.23 -14.93
C ILE A 82 -8.22 -7.74 -14.85
N ILE A 83 -7.87 -7.02 -15.90
CA ILE A 83 -8.38 -5.67 -16.14
C ILE A 83 -9.52 -5.78 -17.16
N GLY A 84 -10.67 -5.22 -16.83
CA GLY A 84 -11.81 -5.09 -17.72
C GLY A 84 -11.55 -4.12 -18.88
N THR A 85 -12.54 -3.92 -19.71
CA THR A 85 -12.45 -3.02 -20.87
C THR A 85 -13.39 -1.81 -20.73
N GLY A 86 -12.96 -0.68 -21.24
CA GLY A 86 -13.79 0.52 -21.39
C GLY A 86 -14.32 1.08 -20.07
N VAL A 87 -15.63 1.30 -20.00
CA VAL A 87 -16.29 1.93 -18.85
C VAL A 87 -16.66 0.96 -17.72
N ASP A 88 -16.30 -0.30 -17.84
CA ASP A 88 -16.57 -1.31 -16.82
C ASP A 88 -15.84 -0.96 -15.51
N ASN A 89 -16.57 -0.76 -14.42
CA ASN A 89 -15.99 -0.47 -13.12
C ASN A 89 -15.22 -1.65 -12.53
N GLY A 90 -15.46 -2.88 -13.01
CA GLY A 90 -14.90 -4.10 -12.47
C GLY A 90 -15.67 -4.64 -11.27
N ASN A 91 -14.99 -5.45 -10.48
CA ASN A 91 -15.53 -5.96 -9.22
C ASN A 91 -15.05 -5.09 -8.06
N PRO A 92 -15.93 -4.82 -7.08
CA PRO A 92 -15.55 -4.03 -5.92
C PRO A 92 -14.57 -4.78 -5.01
N VAL A 93 -13.72 -4.04 -4.33
CA VAL A 93 -12.73 -4.56 -3.37
C VAL A 93 -12.81 -3.82 -2.04
N VAL A 94 -12.30 -4.48 -1.01
CA VAL A 94 -12.10 -3.91 0.33
C VAL A 94 -10.61 -3.98 0.67
N PHE A 95 -10.11 -2.91 1.28
CA PHE A 95 -8.74 -2.83 1.80
C PHE A 95 -8.74 -3.12 3.31
N THR A 96 -7.80 -3.96 3.74
CA THR A 96 -7.56 -4.22 5.16
C THR A 96 -6.10 -3.96 5.48
N PRO A 97 -5.78 -2.86 6.20
CA PRO A 97 -4.42 -2.58 6.63
C PRO A 97 -3.84 -3.68 7.52
N ALA A 98 -2.54 -3.92 7.42
CA ALA A 98 -1.84 -4.82 8.34
C ALA A 98 -1.81 -4.26 9.78
N GLU A 99 -1.82 -2.93 9.90
CA GLU A 99 -1.93 -2.27 11.21
C GLU A 99 -3.38 -2.33 11.70
N PRO A 100 -3.65 -2.99 12.83
CA PRO A 100 -4.99 -3.05 13.39
C PRO A 100 -5.52 -1.66 13.74
N ASN A 101 -6.79 -1.42 13.42
CA ASN A 101 -7.49 -0.16 13.71
C ASN A 101 -6.92 1.09 13.00
N ALA A 102 -6.18 0.92 11.91
CA ALA A 102 -5.80 2.05 11.07
C ALA A 102 -7.07 2.79 10.61
N PRO A 103 -7.19 4.10 10.84
CA PRO A 103 -8.42 4.84 10.49
C PRO A 103 -8.58 5.05 9.00
N VAL A 104 -7.48 5.03 8.26
CA VAL A 104 -7.43 5.24 6.80
C VAL A 104 -6.41 4.31 6.16
N VAL A 105 -6.55 4.06 4.88
CA VAL A 105 -5.55 3.35 4.08
C VAL A 105 -4.39 4.30 3.80
N LEU A 106 -3.19 3.92 4.24
CA LEU A 106 -1.99 4.75 4.11
C LEU A 106 -1.09 4.24 2.97
N GLN A 107 -0.46 5.18 2.28
CA GLN A 107 0.54 4.87 1.25
C GLN A 107 1.74 4.15 1.87
N SER A 108 2.34 3.25 1.09
CA SER A 108 3.53 2.47 1.46
C SER A 108 3.37 1.58 2.69
N THR A 109 2.14 1.39 3.19
CA THR A 109 1.84 0.43 4.24
C THR A 109 1.24 -0.86 3.68
N PHE A 110 1.41 -1.95 4.40
CA PHE A 110 0.91 -3.25 3.97
C PHE A 110 -0.61 -3.35 4.08
N GLN A 111 -1.23 -3.86 3.03
CA GLN A 111 -2.66 -4.07 2.91
C GLN A 111 -2.95 -5.51 2.49
N ASN A 112 -4.08 -6.05 2.91
CA ASN A 112 -4.78 -7.09 2.20
C ASN A 112 -5.81 -6.45 1.27
N ILE A 113 -5.91 -6.95 0.05
CA ILE A 113 -6.91 -6.54 -0.95
C ILE A 113 -7.83 -7.73 -1.17
N LYS A 114 -9.11 -7.54 -0.98
CA LYS A 114 -10.11 -8.61 -1.08
C LYS A 114 -11.27 -8.15 -1.95
N PHE A 115 -11.74 -9.01 -2.85
CA PHE A 115 -12.99 -8.74 -3.58
C PHE A 115 -14.20 -8.78 -2.65
N ASP A 116 -15.11 -7.85 -2.83
CA ASP A 116 -16.34 -7.72 -2.04
C ASP A 116 -17.58 -7.91 -2.92
N PHE A 117 -17.89 -9.16 -3.20
CA PHE A 117 -19.15 -9.54 -3.84
C PHE A 117 -19.57 -10.94 -3.38
N PRO A 118 -20.89 -11.24 -3.41
CA PRO A 118 -21.37 -12.53 -2.98
C PRO A 118 -20.89 -13.61 -3.96
N MET A 119 -19.93 -14.41 -3.51
CA MET A 119 -19.51 -15.62 -4.22
C MET A 119 -20.49 -16.75 -3.95
N VAL A 120 -20.75 -17.55 -4.97
CA VAL A 120 -21.46 -18.80 -4.78
C VAL A 120 -20.61 -19.67 -3.85
N LYS A 121 -21.16 -20.09 -2.72
CA LYS A 121 -20.51 -20.73 -1.56
C LYS A 121 -19.68 -22.00 -1.86
N LEU A 122 -19.50 -22.37 -3.10
CA LEU A 122 -18.84 -23.62 -3.52
C LEU A 122 -17.36 -23.47 -3.83
N CYS A 123 -16.83 -22.24 -3.86
CA CYS A 123 -15.49 -22.02 -4.37
C CYS A 123 -14.45 -21.77 -3.29
N VAL A 124 -14.54 -20.63 -2.63
CA VAL A 124 -13.59 -20.17 -1.61
C VAL A 124 -14.32 -19.37 -0.56
N ASN A 125 -13.82 -19.39 0.67
CA ASN A 125 -14.40 -18.59 1.76
C ASN A 125 -13.93 -17.12 1.67
N ASN A 126 -12.80 -16.89 1.06
CA ASN A 126 -12.22 -15.57 0.81
C ASN A 126 -11.77 -15.44 -0.64
N VAL A 127 -11.72 -14.22 -1.12
CA VAL A 127 -11.26 -13.86 -2.45
C VAL A 127 -10.18 -12.76 -2.33
N SER A 128 -9.22 -13.04 -1.45
CA SER A 128 -8.08 -12.17 -1.20
C SER A 128 -7.07 -12.25 -2.34
N TRP A 129 -6.43 -11.14 -2.65
CA TRP A 129 -5.33 -11.14 -3.61
C TRP A 129 -4.13 -11.90 -3.04
N GLU A 130 -3.62 -12.80 -3.85
CA GLU A 130 -2.37 -13.52 -3.63
C GLU A 130 -1.58 -13.56 -4.93
N VAL A 131 -0.31 -13.95 -4.86
CA VAL A 131 0.55 -14.09 -6.05
C VAL A 131 0.91 -15.55 -6.23
N GLU A 132 0.62 -16.08 -7.41
CA GLU A 132 0.91 -17.47 -7.78
C GLU A 132 1.84 -17.51 -8.99
N TYR A 133 2.81 -18.43 -8.94
CA TYR A 133 3.72 -18.69 -10.05
C TYR A 133 3.08 -19.65 -11.05
N ASP A 134 3.02 -19.24 -12.30
CA ASP A 134 2.57 -20.07 -13.42
C ASP A 134 3.78 -20.68 -14.13
N ALA A 135 3.98 -21.97 -13.95
CA ALA A 135 5.08 -22.70 -14.55
C ALA A 135 5.01 -22.77 -16.07
N SER A 136 3.83 -22.60 -16.67
CA SER A 136 3.64 -22.67 -18.12
C SER A 136 4.15 -21.43 -18.84
N SER A 137 3.99 -20.26 -18.25
CA SER A 137 4.45 -18.97 -18.79
C SER A 137 5.73 -18.48 -18.13
N GLY A 138 6.12 -19.03 -16.96
CA GLY A 138 7.23 -18.52 -16.16
C GLY A 138 6.91 -17.20 -15.44
N GLN A 139 5.65 -16.77 -15.46
CA GLN A 139 5.20 -15.50 -14.89
C GLN A 139 4.55 -15.68 -13.52
N ARG A 140 4.51 -14.61 -12.72
CA ARG A 140 3.79 -14.55 -11.46
C ARG A 140 2.56 -13.68 -11.63
N PHE A 141 1.39 -14.26 -11.40
CA PHE A 141 0.11 -13.57 -11.56
C PHE A 141 -0.53 -13.25 -10.22
N VAL A 142 -1.24 -12.13 -10.17
CA VAL A 142 -2.18 -11.85 -9.09
C VAL A 142 -3.42 -12.71 -9.31
N ARG A 143 -3.80 -13.47 -8.28
CA ARG A 143 -4.98 -14.32 -8.28
C ARG A 143 -5.81 -14.09 -7.03
N ALA A 144 -7.02 -14.59 -7.02
CA ALA A 144 -7.84 -14.61 -5.83
C ALA A 144 -7.70 -15.97 -5.14
N GLY A 145 -7.36 -15.95 -3.87
CA GLY A 145 -7.18 -17.13 -3.02
C GLY A 145 -7.80 -16.96 -1.64
N ASP A 146 -7.66 -18.00 -0.84
CA ASP A 146 -8.29 -18.10 0.49
C ASP A 146 -7.43 -17.46 1.60
N VAL A 147 -6.16 -17.17 1.32
CA VAL A 147 -5.21 -16.73 2.34
C VAL A 147 -5.28 -15.22 2.50
N LEU A 148 -5.51 -14.76 3.72
CA LEU A 148 -5.40 -13.36 4.08
C LEU A 148 -3.93 -12.97 4.08
N SER A 149 -3.51 -12.22 3.08
CA SER A 149 -2.12 -11.82 2.89
C SER A 149 -1.96 -10.31 2.89
N HIS A 150 -1.26 -9.77 3.90
CA HIS A 150 -0.89 -8.36 3.93
C HIS A 150 0.46 -8.17 3.22
N GLN A 151 0.49 -8.36 1.92
CA GLN A 151 1.71 -8.31 1.11
C GLN A 151 1.68 -7.22 0.03
N PHE A 152 0.56 -6.52 -0.10
CA PHE A 152 0.43 -5.44 -1.07
C PHE A 152 0.61 -4.08 -0.41
N LYS A 153 1.20 -3.15 -1.15
CA LYS A 153 1.32 -1.73 -0.77
C LYS A 153 0.74 -0.87 -1.88
N ILE A 154 0.16 0.26 -1.49
CA ILE A 154 -0.30 1.29 -2.43
C ILE A 154 0.71 2.42 -2.39
N GLY A 155 1.37 2.69 -3.50
CA GLY A 155 2.33 3.77 -3.66
C GLY A 155 1.77 4.92 -4.49
N PHE A 156 2.32 6.11 -4.34
CA PHE A 156 2.02 7.22 -5.23
C PHE A 156 2.68 6.95 -6.59
N GLY A 157 1.91 6.96 -7.66
CA GLY A 157 2.40 6.77 -9.01
C GLY A 157 2.71 8.11 -9.69
N SER A 158 1.68 8.89 -9.93
CA SER A 158 1.80 10.20 -10.59
C SER A 158 0.61 11.09 -10.25
N SER A 159 0.79 12.40 -10.45
CA SER A 159 -0.31 13.35 -10.40
C SER A 159 -0.62 13.81 -11.81
N LEU A 160 -1.90 13.84 -12.15
CA LEU A 160 -2.33 14.34 -13.45
C LEU A 160 -2.70 15.81 -13.45
N ASN A 161 -2.76 16.34 -14.66
CA ASN A 161 -3.38 17.62 -14.94
C ASN A 161 -4.82 17.61 -14.44
N GLY A 162 -5.11 18.37 -13.37
CA GLY A 162 -6.41 18.39 -12.70
C GLY A 162 -6.41 17.92 -11.24
N GLY A 163 -5.25 17.51 -10.71
CA GLY A 163 -5.12 17.20 -9.27
C GLY A 163 -5.53 15.77 -8.89
N LEU A 164 -5.89 14.92 -9.85
CA LEU A 164 -6.18 13.52 -9.57
C LEU A 164 -4.88 12.74 -9.32
N ASN A 165 -4.88 11.92 -8.28
CA ASN A 165 -3.77 11.06 -7.96
C ASN A 165 -3.92 9.70 -8.63
N ALA A 166 -2.87 9.28 -9.33
CA ALA A 166 -2.71 7.89 -9.74
C ALA A 166 -1.80 7.19 -8.74
N TYR A 167 -2.09 5.93 -8.50
CA TYR A 167 -1.36 5.08 -7.57
C TYR A 167 -0.79 3.87 -8.28
N THR A 168 0.23 3.27 -7.69
CA THR A 168 0.75 1.96 -8.07
C THR A 168 0.48 0.96 -6.96
N ILE A 169 0.40 -0.30 -7.32
CA ILE A 169 0.29 -1.40 -6.35
C ILE A 169 1.57 -2.20 -6.44
N THR A 170 2.19 -2.47 -5.30
CA THR A 170 3.42 -3.24 -5.19
C THR A 170 3.16 -4.47 -4.31
N TYR A 171 3.64 -5.62 -4.71
CA TYR A 171 3.65 -6.85 -3.92
C TYR A 171 5.01 -7.06 -3.30
N CYS A 172 5.07 -7.39 -2.00
CA CYS A 172 6.31 -7.71 -1.30
C CYS A 172 6.25 -9.13 -0.73
N GLU A 173 7.28 -9.92 -1.00
CA GLU A 173 7.38 -11.29 -0.53
C GLU A 173 7.56 -11.32 1.00
N SER A 174 6.82 -12.21 1.67
CA SER A 174 6.93 -12.37 3.12
C SER A 174 8.33 -12.80 3.54
N GLY A 175 8.87 -12.13 4.56
CA GLY A 175 10.17 -12.47 5.13
C GLY A 175 11.37 -12.04 4.28
N THR A 176 11.17 -11.30 3.21
CA THR A 176 12.22 -10.73 2.37
C THR A 176 12.03 -9.23 2.21
N GLU A 177 13.04 -8.55 1.65
CA GLU A 177 12.93 -7.14 1.24
C GLU A 177 12.52 -7.01 -0.24
N ASN A 178 12.24 -8.12 -0.92
CA ASN A 178 11.93 -8.12 -2.33
C ASN A 178 10.50 -7.64 -2.56
N CYS A 179 10.37 -6.55 -3.29
CA CYS A 179 9.09 -6.01 -3.72
C CYS A 179 9.06 -5.86 -5.25
N TYR A 180 7.91 -6.10 -5.84
CA TYR A 180 7.69 -6.08 -7.28
C TYR A 180 6.44 -5.26 -7.58
N ASP A 181 6.49 -4.44 -8.62
CA ASP A 181 5.31 -3.72 -9.04
C ASP A 181 4.28 -4.67 -9.67
N VAL A 182 3.02 -4.41 -9.37
CA VAL A 182 1.92 -5.05 -10.09
C VAL A 182 1.75 -4.31 -11.42
N GLY A 183 2.00 -5.02 -12.48
CA GLY A 183 1.84 -4.59 -13.87
C GLY A 183 0.77 -5.41 -14.58
N THR A 184 0.79 -5.36 -15.91
CA THR A 184 -0.16 -6.05 -16.77
C THR A 184 0.54 -6.99 -17.73
N ASP A 185 0.05 -8.22 -17.84
CA ASP A 185 0.47 -9.20 -18.84
C ASP A 185 -0.62 -9.40 -19.90
N TYR A 186 -0.24 -9.28 -21.16
CA TYR A 186 -1.13 -9.41 -22.32
C TYR A 186 -0.97 -10.76 -23.04
N GLY A 187 -0.29 -11.71 -22.45
CA GLY A 187 -0.05 -13.02 -23.05
C GLY A 187 -1.32 -13.85 -23.30
N HIS A 188 -2.38 -13.58 -22.56
CA HIS A 188 -3.68 -14.21 -22.78
C HIS A 188 -4.54 -13.39 -23.75
N LYS A 189 -4.99 -14.02 -24.82
CA LYS A 189 -5.51 -13.44 -26.09
C LYS A 189 -6.50 -12.26 -26.00
N ASN A 190 -7.26 -12.11 -24.92
CA ASN A 190 -8.29 -11.07 -24.84
C ASN A 190 -8.36 -10.34 -23.50
N TRP A 191 -7.57 -10.76 -22.50
CA TRP A 191 -7.71 -10.28 -21.15
C TRP A 191 -6.36 -9.95 -20.52
N PRO A 192 -6.04 -8.67 -20.30
CA PRO A 192 -4.85 -8.30 -19.56
C PRO A 192 -4.97 -8.81 -18.14
N ARG A 193 -4.05 -9.70 -17.73
CA ARG A 193 -3.96 -10.22 -16.37
C ARG A 193 -3.10 -9.32 -15.53
N LEU A 194 -3.40 -9.20 -14.24
CA LEU A 194 -2.48 -8.59 -13.31
C LEU A 194 -1.32 -9.55 -13.01
N ALA A 195 -0.10 -9.07 -13.22
CA ALA A 195 1.12 -9.85 -13.04
C ALA A 195 2.18 -9.03 -12.34
N LEU A 196 3.15 -9.70 -11.71
CA LEU A 196 4.32 -8.99 -11.21
C LEU A 196 5.18 -8.56 -12.40
N SER A 197 5.46 -7.27 -12.49
CA SER A 197 6.24 -6.67 -13.56
C SER A 197 7.51 -6.03 -13.02
N THR A 198 8.56 -6.06 -13.83
CA THR A 198 9.78 -5.30 -13.58
C THR A 198 9.87 -4.05 -14.46
N ASP A 199 8.99 -3.93 -15.46
CA ASP A 199 9.12 -2.94 -16.52
C ASP A 199 8.24 -1.72 -16.31
N GLU A 200 6.93 -1.89 -16.19
CA GLU A 200 5.99 -0.78 -16.08
C GLU A 200 4.91 -1.09 -15.02
N PRO A 201 4.82 -0.30 -13.94
CA PRO A 201 3.76 -0.47 -12.96
C PRO A 201 2.40 -0.11 -13.55
N TRP A 202 1.38 -0.85 -13.17
CA TRP A 202 0.01 -0.51 -13.53
C TRP A 202 -0.49 0.65 -12.67
N ASN A 203 -0.79 1.76 -13.31
CA ASN A 203 -1.32 2.95 -12.64
C ASN A 203 -2.83 2.84 -12.48
N VAL A 204 -3.32 3.15 -11.27
CA VAL A 204 -4.72 3.01 -10.88
C VAL A 204 -5.23 4.22 -10.13
N TRP A 205 -6.53 4.30 -10.05
CA TRP A 205 -7.28 5.18 -9.16
C TRP A 205 -8.34 4.38 -8.41
N PHE A 206 -8.85 4.95 -7.33
CA PHE A 206 -9.89 4.33 -6.51
C PHE A 206 -11.18 5.13 -6.63
N GLN A 207 -12.29 4.43 -6.77
CA GLN A 207 -13.63 5.02 -6.82
C GLN A 207 -14.50 4.32 -5.79
N LYS A 208 -15.13 5.07 -4.88
CA LYS A 208 -16.00 4.48 -3.87
C LYS A 208 -17.19 3.78 -4.53
N ALA A 209 -17.49 2.54 -4.14
CA ALA A 209 -18.64 1.81 -4.62
C ALA A 209 -19.88 2.31 -3.87
N GLY A 210 -20.92 2.71 -4.60
CA GLY A 210 -22.13 3.32 -4.03
C GLY A 210 -22.37 4.74 -4.50
N ASP A 211 -21.38 5.36 -5.11
CA ASP A 211 -21.46 6.68 -5.73
C ASP A 211 -21.73 6.57 -7.26
N VAL A 212 -22.26 5.42 -7.72
CA VAL A 212 -22.54 5.10 -9.13
C VAL A 212 -24.02 5.04 -9.39
#